data_dfc966bcde0070d22448460dbb14aa81
#
_entry.id   dfc966bcde0070d22448460dbb14aa81
#
_cell.length_a   1.000
_cell.length_b   1.000
_cell.length_c   1.000
_cell.angle_alpha   90.00
_cell.angle_beta   90.00
_cell.angle_gamma   90.00
#
_symmetry.space_group_name_H-M   'P 1'
#
loop_
_entity.id
_entity.type
_entity.pdbx_description
1 polymer ?
#
loop_
_entity_poly.entity_id
_entity_poly.type
_entity_poly.pdbx_seq_one_letter_code
_entity_poly.pdbx_strand_id
1 'polypeptide(L)'
;KDDALNLMGTNRTLDQAWGDNARHKLEKGLLSRSGWSIIDESPSATRGDGSSSYVLEPREEGITWWANHVDKSAIDWYFLGYGHKYKECLGDYIKVGGRVPMPPKYILGYWYSRYWAYTQNEFIQIVRDVEANDIPMDVLIMDMDWHKSGWTGWSWNTSRIPNPTTLINFMHQHGLRTALNLHPSDGIGT
;
A
#
# COMPACT_ATOMS: atom_id res chain seq x y z
N LYS A 1 17.27 18.06 16.82
CA LYS A 1 18.49 17.30 17.07
C LYS A 1 18.24 15.87 16.60
N ASP A 2 19.05 15.36 15.69
CA ASP A 2 18.85 14.02 15.13
C ASP A 2 19.14 12.96 16.19
N ASP A 3 18.16 12.08 16.42
CA ASP A 3 18.34 10.92 17.30
C ASP A 3 18.97 9.77 16.49
N ALA A 4 20.27 9.61 16.65
CA ALA A 4 21.04 8.55 15.98
C ALA A 4 20.67 7.12 16.44
N LEU A 5 19.96 6.99 17.55
CA LEU A 5 19.54 5.71 18.13
C LEU A 5 18.07 5.35 17.84
N ASN A 6 17.40 6.16 17.00
CA ASN A 6 16.05 5.85 16.56
C ASN A 6 16.05 4.53 15.75
N LEU A 7 15.09 3.65 16.01
CA LEU A 7 15.02 2.34 15.33
C LEU A 7 14.51 2.43 13.89
N MET A 8 14.19 3.64 13.46
CA MET A 8 13.71 3.95 12.13
C MET A 8 12.39 3.26 11.80
N GLY A 9 11.72 3.76 10.79
CA GLY A 9 10.47 3.23 10.27
C GLY A 9 10.58 2.83 8.81
N THR A 10 9.45 2.54 8.21
CA THR A 10 9.36 2.32 6.77
C THR A 10 9.57 3.63 6.03
N ASN A 11 10.09 3.55 4.81
CA ASN A 11 10.05 4.66 3.87
C ASN A 11 8.58 4.94 3.48
N ARG A 12 8.23 6.20 3.27
CA ARG A 12 6.88 6.61 2.84
C ARG A 12 6.57 6.22 1.40
N THR A 13 7.59 6.03 0.60
CA THR A 13 7.44 5.59 -0.79
C THR A 13 8.09 4.24 -1.00
N LEU A 14 7.43 3.38 -1.75
CA LEU A 14 7.97 2.13 -2.27
C LEU A 14 8.59 2.35 -3.66
N ASP A 15 8.48 3.56 -4.20
CA ASP A 15 8.99 3.89 -5.53
C ASP A 15 10.50 3.95 -5.50
N GLN A 16 11.11 2.98 -6.12
CA GLN A 16 12.51 3.04 -6.54
C GLN A 16 12.52 3.25 -8.05
N ALA A 17 13.26 4.23 -8.52
CA ALA A 17 13.50 4.36 -9.95
C ALA A 17 14.14 3.07 -10.48
N TRP A 18 13.61 2.57 -11.57
CA TRP A 18 14.11 1.34 -12.20
C TRP A 18 15.61 1.49 -12.53
N GLY A 19 16.46 0.57 -12.04
CA GLY A 19 17.89 0.66 -12.21
C GLY A 19 18.62 1.61 -11.25
N ASP A 20 17.90 2.25 -10.33
CA ASP A 20 18.51 3.07 -9.29
C ASP A 20 19.01 2.16 -8.15
N ASN A 21 20.30 2.23 -7.86
CA ASN A 21 20.92 1.62 -6.70
C ASN A 21 20.80 2.50 -5.45
N ALA A 22 20.03 3.58 -5.51
CA ALA A 22 19.83 4.49 -4.40
C ALA A 22 19.15 3.77 -3.24
N ARG A 23 19.84 3.72 -2.11
CA ARG A 23 19.25 3.27 -0.86
C ARG A 23 18.42 4.43 -0.29
N HIS A 24 17.11 4.29 -0.31
CA HIS A 24 16.26 5.26 0.37
C HIS A 24 16.53 5.23 1.86
N LYS A 25 16.77 6.42 2.43
CA LYS A 25 16.93 6.57 3.87
C LYS A 25 15.60 6.29 4.55
N LEU A 26 15.60 5.36 5.51
CA LEU A 26 14.43 5.11 6.34
C LEU A 26 14.10 6.37 7.16
N GLU A 27 12.82 6.62 7.36
CA GLU A 27 12.34 7.72 8.19
C GLU A 27 12.49 7.39 9.68
N LYS A 28 12.40 8.39 10.54
CA LYS A 28 12.36 8.18 11.99
C LYS A 28 11.10 7.42 12.35
N GLY A 29 11.28 6.37 13.15
CA GLY A 29 10.21 5.53 13.65
C GLY A 29 9.75 5.97 15.03
N LEU A 30 8.73 5.28 15.51
CA LEU A 30 8.10 5.49 16.80
C LEU A 30 9.02 5.14 17.99
N LEU A 31 9.96 4.22 17.80
CA LEU A 31 10.79 3.67 18.86
C LEU A 31 12.25 4.12 18.71
N SER A 32 12.91 4.34 19.86
CA SER A 32 14.32 4.70 19.91
C SER A 32 15.02 4.04 21.10
N ARG A 33 16.30 3.67 20.89
CA ARG A 33 17.18 3.25 22.00
C ARG A 33 17.56 4.38 22.92
N SER A 34 17.36 5.63 22.52
CA SER A 34 17.47 6.81 23.40
C SER A 34 16.34 6.90 24.42
N GLY A 35 15.32 6.06 24.28
CA GLY A 35 14.18 6.00 25.21
C GLY A 35 13.10 7.04 24.95
N TRP A 36 13.17 7.79 23.85
CA TRP A 36 12.18 8.78 23.47
C TRP A 36 12.07 8.97 21.96
N SER A 37 10.93 9.44 21.52
CA SER A 37 10.72 9.91 20.14
C SER A 37 9.70 11.05 20.11
N ILE A 38 9.65 11.75 19.00
CA ILE A 38 8.66 12.80 18.74
C ILE A 38 7.98 12.46 17.41
N ILE A 39 6.64 12.50 17.43
CA ILE A 39 5.82 12.52 16.24
C ILE A 39 5.40 13.97 16.04
N ASP A 40 5.71 14.52 14.89
CA ASP A 40 5.35 15.89 14.51
C ASP A 40 4.18 15.83 13.53
N GLU A 41 2.99 16.17 13.99
CA GLU A 41 1.77 16.28 13.20
C GLU A 41 1.43 17.74 12.86
N SER A 42 2.38 18.67 13.15
CA SER A 42 2.19 20.07 12.83
C SER A 42 1.92 20.26 11.33
N PRO A 43 0.96 21.12 10.97
CA PRO A 43 0.61 21.37 9.57
C PRO A 43 1.74 21.98 8.72
N SER A 44 2.72 22.60 9.39
CA SER A 44 3.93 23.14 8.76
C SER A 44 5.02 22.11 8.54
N ALA A 45 4.92 20.93 9.14
CA ALA A 45 5.83 19.84 8.89
C ALA A 45 5.62 19.37 7.45
N THR A 46 6.43 19.89 6.56
CA THR A 46 6.47 19.37 5.18
C THR A 46 6.97 17.94 5.25
N ARG A 47 6.18 17.02 4.74
CA ARG A 47 6.69 15.69 4.42
C ARG A 47 7.89 15.85 3.49
N GLY A 48 8.84 14.93 3.55
CA GLY A 48 10.07 15.02 2.75
C GLY A 48 9.86 15.13 1.23
N ASP A 49 8.64 14.95 0.76
CA ASP A 49 8.18 15.16 -0.62
C ASP A 49 7.62 16.56 -0.90
N GLY A 50 7.63 17.48 0.10
CA GLY A 50 7.08 18.83 -0.01
C GLY A 50 5.56 18.92 0.07
N SER A 51 4.86 17.80 0.33
CA SER A 51 3.40 17.82 0.47
C SER A 51 2.94 18.41 1.81
N SER A 52 1.76 19.04 1.80
CA SER A 52 1.14 19.56 3.02
C SER A 52 0.60 18.44 3.90
N SER A 53 0.71 18.59 5.21
CA SER A 53 -0.02 17.72 6.14
C SER A 53 -1.52 18.02 6.07
N TYR A 54 -2.32 16.95 6.14
CA TYR A 54 -3.77 17.04 6.22
C TYR A 54 -4.23 16.41 7.51
N VAL A 55 -5.22 17.02 8.17
CA VAL A 55 -5.94 16.38 9.27
C VAL A 55 -7.20 15.73 8.73
N LEU A 56 -7.47 14.51 9.17
CA LEU A 56 -8.71 13.81 8.86
C LEU A 56 -9.76 14.17 9.89
N GLU A 57 -10.85 14.82 9.47
CA GLU A 57 -11.96 15.19 10.34
C GLU A 57 -13.20 14.34 10.03
N PRO A 58 -13.99 13.93 11.06
CA PRO A 58 -15.24 13.24 10.85
C PRO A 58 -16.25 14.18 10.19
N ARG A 59 -16.98 13.69 9.21
CA ARG A 59 -18.02 14.43 8.50
C ARG A 59 -19.42 13.98 8.98
N GLU A 60 -20.35 14.92 9.16
CA GLU A 60 -21.68 14.68 9.73
C GLU A 60 -22.62 13.80 8.87
N GLU A 61 -22.32 13.59 7.59
CA GLU A 61 -23.22 12.89 6.65
C GLU A 61 -22.61 11.63 6.04
N GLY A 62 -22.32 10.61 6.83
CA GLY A 62 -22.07 9.24 6.32
C GLY A 62 -20.74 8.99 5.62
N ILE A 63 -19.96 10.00 5.26
CA ILE A 63 -18.57 9.88 4.90
C ILE A 63 -17.74 10.19 6.14
N THR A 64 -17.08 9.20 6.68
CA THR A 64 -16.52 9.24 8.03
C THR A 64 -15.30 10.15 8.18
N TRP A 65 -14.60 10.48 7.09
CA TRP A 65 -13.36 11.23 7.20
C TRP A 65 -13.14 12.16 6.02
N TRP A 66 -12.71 13.35 6.28
CA TRP A 66 -12.37 14.36 5.30
C TRP A 66 -10.99 14.94 5.60
N ALA A 67 -10.14 15.11 4.57
CA ALA A 67 -8.85 15.73 4.74
C ALA A 67 -8.98 17.26 4.66
N ASN A 68 -8.80 17.94 5.77
CA ASN A 68 -8.84 19.40 5.84
C ASN A 68 -7.43 19.99 5.84
N HIS A 69 -7.28 21.16 5.22
CA HIS A 69 -6.10 21.99 5.36
C HIS A 69 -6.11 22.63 6.75
N VAL A 70 -5.09 22.35 7.55
CA VAL A 70 -4.95 22.94 8.88
C VAL A 70 -4.14 24.22 8.82
N ASP A 71 -4.38 25.14 9.76
CA ASP A 71 -3.58 26.35 9.95
C ASP A 71 -2.09 25.98 10.10
N LYS A 72 -1.28 26.48 9.16
CA LYS A 72 0.16 26.20 9.09
C LYS A 72 0.97 26.76 10.26
N SER A 73 0.35 27.54 11.15
CA SER A 73 0.99 28.12 12.33
C SER A 73 0.89 27.25 13.58
N ALA A 74 0.04 26.23 13.58
CA ALA A 74 -0.15 25.34 14.72
C ALA A 74 1.04 24.37 14.89
N ILE A 75 1.45 24.13 16.13
CA ILE A 75 2.43 23.12 16.50
C ILE A 75 1.68 21.98 17.21
N ASP A 76 1.79 20.78 16.67
CA ASP A 76 1.19 19.56 17.24
C ASP A 76 2.24 18.46 17.31
N TRP A 77 2.72 18.20 18.50
CA TRP A 77 3.76 17.21 18.75
C TRP A 77 3.33 16.20 19.81
N TYR A 78 3.53 14.94 19.51
CA TYR A 78 3.43 13.87 20.50
C TYR A 78 4.82 13.46 20.97
N PHE A 79 5.11 13.68 22.22
CA PHE A 79 6.33 13.23 22.86
C PHE A 79 6.13 11.85 23.51
N LEU A 80 6.93 10.89 23.11
CA LEU A 80 6.89 9.50 23.55
C LEU A 80 8.16 9.20 24.36
N GLY A 81 8.06 9.29 25.68
CA GLY A 81 9.19 9.13 26.60
C GLY A 81 9.05 7.85 27.43
N TYR A 82 9.25 6.68 26.82
CA TYR A 82 9.02 5.37 27.43
C TYR A 82 10.29 4.64 27.87
N GLY A 83 11.48 5.22 27.65
CA GLY A 83 12.71 4.49 27.85
C GLY A 83 12.74 3.22 27.00
N HIS A 84 13.00 2.07 27.59
CA HIS A 84 13.01 0.78 26.89
C HIS A 84 11.69 0.01 26.97
N LYS A 85 10.62 0.63 27.44
CA LYS A 85 9.29 0.02 27.52
C LYS A 85 8.57 0.09 26.16
N TYR A 86 9.14 -0.51 25.14
CA TYR A 86 8.68 -0.40 23.75
C TYR A 86 7.25 -0.88 23.53
N LYS A 87 6.83 -1.94 24.23
CA LYS A 87 5.45 -2.46 24.11
C LYS A 87 4.42 -1.49 24.69
N GLU A 88 4.76 -0.81 25.79
CA GLU A 88 3.89 0.22 26.38
C GLU A 88 3.75 1.40 25.42
N CYS A 89 4.87 1.86 24.87
CA CYS A 89 4.87 2.93 23.84
C CYS A 89 3.96 2.60 22.66
N LEU A 90 4.08 1.40 22.09
CA LEU A 90 3.22 0.96 20.98
C LEU A 90 1.75 0.88 21.41
N GLY A 91 1.47 0.38 22.63
CA GLY A 91 0.11 0.28 23.16
C GLY A 91 -0.56 1.64 23.34
N ASP A 92 0.19 2.64 23.80
CA ASP A 92 -0.33 3.99 23.98
C ASP A 92 -0.43 4.76 22.66
N TYR A 93 0.50 4.52 21.74
CA TYR A 93 0.39 5.08 20.40
C TYR A 93 -0.90 4.62 19.67
N ILE A 94 -1.27 3.35 19.83
CA ILE A 94 -2.51 2.81 19.27
C ILE A 94 -3.77 3.54 19.80
N LYS A 95 -3.73 4.09 21.01
CA LYS A 95 -4.84 4.88 21.56
C LYS A 95 -4.98 6.22 20.85
N VAL A 96 -3.87 6.79 20.37
CA VAL A 96 -3.84 8.06 19.63
C VAL A 96 -4.04 7.83 18.13
N GLY A 97 -3.24 6.95 17.54
CA GLY A 97 -3.23 6.71 16.09
C GLY A 97 -4.26 5.68 15.59
N GLY A 98 -5.01 5.05 16.52
CA GLY A 98 -5.94 3.98 16.19
C GLY A 98 -5.28 2.62 16.04
N ARG A 99 -6.10 1.58 15.99
CA ARG A 99 -5.63 0.19 15.87
C ARG A 99 -5.20 -0.10 14.44
N VAL A 100 -4.05 -0.73 14.29
CA VAL A 100 -3.67 -1.33 13.01
C VAL A 100 -4.61 -2.50 12.70
N PRO A 101 -5.34 -2.48 11.57
CA PRO A 101 -6.20 -3.59 11.21
C PRO A 101 -5.39 -4.85 10.93
N MET A 102 -5.91 -6.00 11.33
CA MET A 102 -5.30 -7.28 10.96
C MET A 102 -5.51 -7.51 9.46
N PRO A 103 -4.45 -7.58 8.65
CA PRO A 103 -4.59 -7.83 7.23
C PRO A 103 -5.06 -9.27 6.97
N PRO A 104 -5.78 -9.53 5.88
CA PRO A 104 -6.06 -10.89 5.44
C PRO A 104 -4.78 -11.67 5.15
N LYS A 105 -4.78 -12.98 5.43
CA LYS A 105 -3.58 -13.83 5.29
C LYS A 105 -2.98 -13.79 3.89
N TYR A 106 -3.80 -13.73 2.84
CA TYR A 106 -3.33 -13.73 1.46
C TYR A 106 -2.43 -12.53 1.10
N ILE A 107 -2.52 -11.40 1.86
CA ILE A 107 -1.64 -10.23 1.64
C ILE A 107 -0.17 -10.58 1.88
N LEU A 108 0.09 -11.50 2.80
CA LEU A 108 1.43 -11.98 3.16
C LEU A 108 1.88 -13.19 2.33
N GLY A 109 1.04 -13.63 1.40
CA GLY A 109 1.31 -14.78 0.57
C GLY A 109 2.01 -14.44 -0.75
N TYR A 110 1.99 -15.38 -1.69
CA TYR A 110 2.63 -15.22 -2.98
C TYR A 110 1.71 -14.53 -3.99
N TRP A 111 2.18 -13.41 -4.52
CA TRP A 111 1.52 -12.62 -5.57
C TRP A 111 2.27 -12.82 -6.87
N TYR A 112 1.67 -13.55 -7.81
CA TYR A 112 2.24 -13.72 -9.15
C TYR A 112 1.84 -12.57 -10.04
N SER A 113 2.85 -11.85 -10.55
CA SER A 113 2.72 -10.84 -11.59
C SER A 113 3.84 -11.03 -12.61
N ARG A 114 3.53 -10.82 -13.87
CA ARG A 114 4.52 -10.83 -14.95
C ARG A 114 4.19 -9.74 -15.96
N TYR A 115 5.19 -8.99 -16.35
CA TYR A 115 5.13 -8.06 -17.47
C TYR A 115 4.90 -8.83 -18.77
N TRP A 116 3.67 -9.27 -19.01
CA TRP A 116 3.28 -10.12 -20.13
C TRP A 116 1.80 -9.96 -20.42
N ALA A 117 1.46 -9.94 -21.72
CA ALA A 117 0.09 -9.78 -22.22
C ALA A 117 -0.61 -11.14 -22.34
N TYR A 118 -1.02 -11.71 -21.22
CA TYR A 118 -1.71 -13.01 -21.19
C TYR A 118 -3.12 -12.95 -21.80
N THR A 119 -3.53 -14.05 -22.38
CA THR A 119 -4.92 -14.35 -22.72
C THR A 119 -5.63 -15.03 -21.56
N GLN A 120 -6.98 -15.09 -21.64
CA GLN A 120 -7.79 -15.80 -20.66
C GLN A 120 -7.35 -17.26 -20.47
N ASN A 121 -7.06 -17.97 -21.57
CA ASN A 121 -6.65 -19.38 -21.51
C ASN A 121 -5.25 -19.55 -20.88
N GLU A 122 -4.34 -18.61 -21.11
CA GLU A 122 -3.02 -18.63 -20.47
C GLU A 122 -3.12 -18.38 -18.98
N PHE A 123 -3.98 -17.49 -18.52
CA PHE A 123 -4.25 -17.33 -17.09
C PHE A 123 -4.81 -18.61 -16.46
N ILE A 124 -5.76 -19.25 -17.11
CA ILE A 124 -6.29 -20.55 -16.66
C ILE A 124 -5.18 -21.61 -16.61
N GLN A 125 -4.28 -21.63 -17.59
CA GLN A 125 -3.17 -22.56 -17.62
C GLN A 125 -2.17 -22.31 -16.47
N ILE A 126 -1.86 -21.04 -16.16
CA ILE A 126 -1.00 -20.69 -15.02
C ILE A 126 -1.57 -21.26 -13.71
N VAL A 127 -2.87 -21.10 -13.48
CA VAL A 127 -3.50 -21.68 -12.28
C VAL A 127 -3.34 -23.19 -12.21
N ARG A 128 -3.57 -23.87 -13.31
CA ARG A 128 -3.41 -25.33 -13.39
C ARG A 128 -1.97 -25.78 -13.18
N ASP A 129 -1.03 -25.03 -13.74
CA ASP A 129 0.40 -25.36 -13.63
C ASP A 129 0.90 -25.21 -12.19
N VAL A 130 0.50 -24.14 -11.47
CA VAL A 130 0.90 -23.96 -10.08
C VAL A 130 0.28 -25.03 -9.18
N GLU A 131 -0.98 -25.43 -9.42
CA GLU A 131 -1.61 -26.52 -8.68
C GLU A 131 -0.95 -27.88 -8.97
N ALA A 132 -0.68 -28.18 -10.23
CA ALA A 132 -0.05 -29.44 -10.63
C ALA A 132 1.39 -29.60 -10.08
N ASN A 133 2.03 -28.51 -9.73
CA ASN A 133 3.39 -28.50 -9.17
C ASN A 133 3.43 -28.15 -7.67
N ASP A 134 2.29 -28.14 -6.97
CA ASP A 134 2.17 -27.81 -5.55
C ASP A 134 2.82 -26.45 -5.19
N ILE A 135 2.75 -25.48 -6.09
CA ILE A 135 3.27 -24.13 -5.86
C ILE A 135 2.20 -23.31 -5.14
N PRO A 136 2.44 -22.84 -3.91
CA PRO A 136 1.48 -22.00 -3.22
C PRO A 136 1.39 -20.65 -3.92
N MET A 137 0.17 -20.22 -4.26
CA MET A 137 -0.11 -18.89 -4.82
C MET A 137 -1.38 -18.36 -4.16
N ASP A 138 -1.39 -17.09 -3.79
CA ASP A 138 -2.51 -16.43 -3.13
C ASP A 138 -3.20 -15.42 -4.05
N VAL A 139 -2.42 -14.71 -4.86
CA VAL A 139 -2.93 -13.67 -5.75
C VAL A 139 -2.36 -13.80 -7.14
N LEU A 140 -3.23 -13.80 -8.14
CA LEU A 140 -2.85 -13.73 -9.55
C LEU A 140 -3.18 -12.36 -10.11
N ILE A 141 -2.16 -11.65 -10.60
CA ILE A 141 -2.27 -10.29 -11.13
C ILE A 141 -2.38 -10.33 -12.65
N MET A 142 -3.39 -9.68 -13.20
CA MET A 142 -3.46 -9.38 -14.61
C MET A 142 -2.69 -8.08 -14.86
N ASP A 143 -1.52 -8.18 -15.45
CA ASP A 143 -0.59 -7.08 -15.58
C ASP A 143 -0.83 -6.29 -16.87
N MET A 144 -0.47 -6.86 -18.03
CA MET A 144 -0.54 -6.17 -19.31
C MET A 144 -1.83 -6.44 -20.07
N ASP A 145 -2.25 -5.43 -20.84
CA ASP A 145 -3.23 -5.51 -21.92
C ASP A 145 -4.60 -6.13 -21.54
N TRP A 146 -4.94 -6.12 -20.23
CA TRP A 146 -6.30 -6.43 -19.82
C TRP A 146 -7.25 -5.28 -20.15
N HIS A 147 -6.71 -4.05 -20.30
CA HIS A 147 -7.42 -2.86 -20.77
C HIS A 147 -7.72 -2.95 -22.26
N LYS A 148 -8.78 -2.28 -22.69
CA LYS A 148 -9.15 -2.16 -24.11
C LYS A 148 -8.07 -1.45 -24.93
N SER A 149 -7.39 -0.47 -24.35
CA SER A 149 -6.30 0.26 -24.99
C SER A 149 -5.25 0.71 -23.99
N GLY A 150 -3.98 0.39 -24.26
CA GLY A 150 -2.83 0.83 -23.48
C GLY A 150 -2.85 0.38 -22.01
N TRP A 151 -2.43 1.29 -21.14
CA TRP A 151 -2.27 1.06 -19.70
C TRP A 151 -3.34 1.74 -18.83
N THR A 152 -4.32 2.36 -19.47
CA THR A 152 -5.33 3.17 -18.79
C THR A 152 -6.73 2.72 -19.12
N GLY A 153 -7.69 3.16 -18.32
CA GLY A 153 -9.10 2.87 -18.51
C GLY A 153 -9.59 1.65 -17.75
N TRP A 154 -10.91 1.49 -17.76
CA TRP A 154 -11.65 0.50 -16.97
C TRP A 154 -12.40 -0.50 -17.83
N SER A 155 -12.12 -0.51 -19.13
CA SER A 155 -12.77 -1.37 -20.09
C SER A 155 -11.92 -2.58 -20.40
N TRP A 156 -12.52 -3.75 -20.36
CA TRP A 156 -11.86 -5.01 -20.66
C TRP A 156 -11.47 -5.16 -22.13
N ASN A 157 -10.28 -5.66 -22.37
CA ASN A 157 -9.87 -6.13 -23.68
C ASN A 157 -10.48 -7.52 -23.95
N THR A 158 -11.67 -7.54 -24.52
CA THR A 158 -12.43 -8.76 -24.78
C THR A 158 -11.82 -9.67 -25.85
N SER A 159 -10.87 -9.17 -26.63
CA SER A 159 -10.12 -10.03 -27.56
C SER A 159 -9.12 -10.94 -26.83
N ARG A 160 -8.58 -10.50 -25.71
CA ARG A 160 -7.68 -11.29 -24.86
C ARG A 160 -8.43 -12.00 -23.74
N ILE A 161 -9.37 -11.32 -23.10
CA ILE A 161 -10.17 -11.82 -21.99
C ILE A 161 -11.65 -11.75 -22.40
N PRO A 162 -12.12 -12.71 -23.19
CA PRO A 162 -13.49 -12.69 -23.71
C PRO A 162 -14.56 -12.69 -22.64
N ASN A 163 -14.30 -13.32 -21.49
CA ASN A 163 -15.24 -13.39 -20.38
C ASN A 163 -14.52 -13.18 -19.03
N PRO A 164 -14.30 -11.92 -18.64
CA PRO A 164 -13.62 -11.59 -17.40
C PRO A 164 -14.29 -12.20 -16.14
N THR A 165 -15.61 -12.20 -16.11
CA THR A 165 -16.37 -12.76 -14.99
C THR A 165 -16.09 -14.26 -14.82
N THR A 166 -16.10 -15.01 -15.92
CA THR A 166 -15.78 -16.44 -15.87
C THR A 166 -14.34 -16.68 -15.41
N LEU A 167 -13.39 -15.88 -15.90
CA LEU A 167 -11.99 -15.99 -15.51
C LEU A 167 -11.79 -15.69 -14.01
N ILE A 168 -12.36 -14.61 -13.52
CA ILE A 168 -12.26 -14.22 -12.10
C ILE A 168 -12.92 -15.28 -11.21
N ASN A 169 -14.11 -15.76 -11.59
CA ASN A 169 -14.78 -16.83 -10.84
C ASN A 169 -13.96 -18.12 -10.82
N PHE A 170 -13.31 -18.47 -11.94
CA PHE A 170 -12.40 -19.61 -11.99
C PHE A 170 -11.24 -19.43 -10.98
N MET A 171 -10.56 -18.29 -10.98
CA MET A 171 -9.49 -18.01 -10.02
C MET A 171 -9.99 -18.10 -8.56
N HIS A 172 -11.16 -17.54 -8.27
CA HIS A 172 -11.74 -17.61 -6.92
C HIS A 172 -12.11 -19.05 -6.51
N GLN A 173 -12.59 -19.87 -7.43
CA GLN A 173 -12.88 -21.29 -7.17
C GLN A 173 -11.62 -22.11 -6.85
N HIS A 174 -10.46 -21.67 -7.37
CA HIS A 174 -9.15 -22.23 -7.07
C HIS A 174 -8.46 -21.55 -5.86
N GLY A 175 -9.21 -20.80 -5.06
CA GLY A 175 -8.72 -20.16 -3.82
C GLY A 175 -7.89 -18.90 -4.01
N LEU A 176 -7.71 -18.44 -5.26
CA LEU A 176 -6.91 -17.27 -5.56
C LEU A 176 -7.70 -15.96 -5.42
N ARG A 177 -7.00 -14.90 -5.08
CA ARG A 177 -7.46 -13.51 -5.26
C ARG A 177 -6.94 -12.98 -6.59
N THR A 178 -7.62 -11.98 -7.12
CA THR A 178 -7.26 -11.36 -8.39
C THR A 178 -7.01 -9.88 -8.17
N ALA A 179 -5.95 -9.36 -8.77
CA ALA A 179 -5.67 -7.94 -8.85
C ALA A 179 -5.40 -7.53 -10.31
N LEU A 180 -5.57 -6.26 -10.59
CA LEU A 180 -5.37 -5.69 -11.91
C LEU A 180 -4.31 -4.60 -11.82
N ASN A 181 -3.30 -4.64 -12.69
CA ASN A 181 -2.35 -3.55 -12.80
C ASN A 181 -3.01 -2.34 -13.47
N LEU A 182 -2.84 -1.17 -12.90
CA LEU A 182 -3.43 0.07 -13.37
C LEU A 182 -2.42 1.19 -13.24
N HIS A 183 -2.37 2.09 -14.23
CA HIS A 183 -1.51 3.26 -14.24
C HIS A 183 -2.34 4.56 -14.10
N PRO A 184 -2.82 4.90 -12.91
CA PRO A 184 -3.72 6.04 -12.71
C PRO A 184 -3.04 7.40 -12.95
N SER A 185 -1.71 7.46 -12.93
CA SER A 185 -0.95 8.67 -13.28
C SER A 185 -1.14 9.11 -14.73
N ASP A 186 -1.49 8.19 -15.63
CA ASP A 186 -1.74 8.46 -17.05
C ASP A 186 -3.17 8.96 -17.31
N GLY A 187 -3.96 9.14 -16.25
CA GLY A 187 -5.34 9.54 -16.30
C GLY A 187 -6.31 8.37 -16.50
N ILE A 188 -7.59 8.70 -16.59
CA ILE A 188 -8.65 7.73 -16.87
C ILE A 188 -8.92 7.74 -18.37
N GLY A 189 -8.38 6.77 -19.08
CA GLY A 189 -8.72 6.53 -20.47
C GLY A 189 -10.11 5.89 -20.61
N THR A 190 -10.83 6.22 -21.63
CA THR A 190 -12.14 5.62 -21.98
C THR A 190 -11.99 4.44 -22.93
#